data_1901f01187c7c90faf44043dfe04ba4a
#
_entry.id   1901f01187c7c90faf44043dfe04ba4a
#
_cell.length_a   1.000
_cell.length_b   1.000
_cell.length_c   1.000
_cell.angle_alpha   90.00
_cell.angle_beta   90.00
_cell.angle_gamma   90.00
#
_symmetry.space_group_name_H-M   'P 1'
#
loop_
_entity.id
_entity.type
_entity.pdbx_description
1 polymer ?
#
loop_
_entity_poly.entity_id
_entity_poly.type
_entity_poly.pdbx_seq_one_letter_code
_entity_poly.pdbx_strand_id
1 'polypeptide(L)'
;MSDPVYPAATHDIGARRRELAPDIHQAFDEFNRQVFADGALPQKTKQLIAVAVAHVTQCPYCIAGHTKLAHRAGAGDAEIMEAIWVAAEMRAGGAFAHSTIALHTLAGHDHDHTG
;
A
#
# COMPACT_ATOMS: atom_id res chain seq x y z
N MET A 1 -20.39 -21.56 8.01
CA MET A 1 -19.54 -20.59 7.32
C MET A 1 -18.08 -20.81 7.70
N SER A 2 -17.20 -20.78 6.74
CA SER A 2 -15.77 -20.87 7.02
C SER A 2 -15.27 -19.55 7.60
N ASP A 3 -14.21 -19.62 8.40
CA ASP A 3 -13.56 -18.42 8.93
C ASP A 3 -12.90 -17.64 7.77
N PRO A 4 -12.88 -16.31 7.87
CA PRO A 4 -12.17 -15.52 6.87
C PRO A 4 -10.67 -15.82 6.90
N VAL A 5 -10.03 -15.74 5.74
CA VAL A 5 -8.58 -15.91 5.62
C VAL A 5 -7.84 -14.91 6.50
N TYR A 6 -8.35 -13.67 6.56
CA TYR A 6 -7.81 -12.61 7.40
C TYR A 6 -8.80 -12.31 8.51
N PRO A 7 -8.36 -12.40 9.79
CA PRO A 7 -9.24 -12.02 10.89
C PRO A 7 -9.62 -10.54 10.84
N ALA A 8 -10.79 -10.21 11.35
CA ALA A 8 -11.21 -8.81 11.45
C ALA A 8 -10.29 -8.03 12.39
N ALA A 9 -10.04 -6.77 12.05
CA ALA A 9 -9.29 -5.86 12.91
C ALA A 9 -10.25 -5.32 13.99
N THR A 10 -10.31 -6.02 15.11
CA THR A 10 -11.23 -5.69 16.20
C THR A 10 -10.61 -4.72 17.19
N HIS A 11 -11.45 -4.05 17.96
CA HIS A 11 -11.03 -3.17 19.06
C HIS A 11 -10.20 -3.94 20.09
N ASP A 12 -10.57 -5.17 20.41
CA ASP A 12 -9.87 -5.98 21.40
C ASP A 12 -8.43 -6.30 20.95
N ILE A 13 -8.23 -6.62 19.68
CA ILE A 13 -6.90 -6.88 19.13
C ILE A 13 -6.07 -5.61 19.17
N GLY A 14 -6.66 -4.45 18.84
CA GLY A 14 -5.98 -3.16 18.91
C GLY A 14 -5.52 -2.84 20.33
N ALA A 15 -6.39 -3.04 21.32
CA ALA A 15 -6.07 -2.84 22.73
C ALA A 15 -4.92 -3.77 23.17
N ARG A 16 -4.99 -5.03 22.77
CA ARG A 16 -3.95 -6.02 23.09
C ARG A 16 -2.59 -5.62 22.52
N ARG A 17 -2.59 -5.11 21.29
CA ARG A 17 -1.36 -4.64 20.65
C ARG A 17 -0.72 -3.49 21.42
N ARG A 18 -1.54 -2.55 21.89
CA ARG A 18 -1.05 -1.43 22.72
C ARG A 18 -0.48 -1.89 24.03
N GLU A 19 -1.12 -2.86 24.68
CA GLU A 19 -0.63 -3.40 25.96
C GLU A 19 0.73 -4.06 25.81
N LEU A 20 0.98 -4.72 24.67
CA LEU A 20 2.21 -5.47 24.47
C LEU A 20 3.42 -4.58 24.23
N ALA A 21 3.24 -3.38 23.67
CA ALA A 21 4.34 -2.45 23.39
C ALA A 21 3.80 -1.00 23.39
N PRO A 22 3.45 -0.46 24.55
CA PRO A 22 2.76 0.83 24.61
C PRO A 22 3.57 2.00 24.05
N ASP A 23 4.86 2.05 24.32
CA ASP A 23 5.69 3.19 23.91
C ASP A 23 5.92 3.18 22.40
N ILE A 24 6.22 2.02 21.84
CA ILE A 24 6.42 1.88 20.40
C ILE A 24 5.11 2.16 19.66
N HIS A 25 4.01 1.64 20.20
CA HIS A 25 2.69 1.86 19.59
C HIS A 25 2.33 3.33 19.57
N GLN A 26 2.58 4.05 20.66
CA GLN A 26 2.33 5.48 20.73
C GLN A 26 3.19 6.25 19.72
N ALA A 27 4.46 5.89 19.60
CA ALA A 27 5.37 6.51 18.63
C ALA A 27 4.88 6.26 17.19
N PHE A 28 4.38 5.06 16.91
CA PHE A 28 3.83 4.72 15.60
C PHE A 28 2.55 5.51 15.30
N ASP A 29 1.66 5.64 16.28
CA ASP A 29 0.45 6.44 16.13
C ASP A 29 0.78 7.91 15.80
N GLU A 30 1.78 8.48 16.47
CA GLU A 30 2.22 9.85 16.21
C GLU A 30 2.86 9.97 14.81
N PHE A 31 3.65 9.00 14.41
CA PHE A 31 4.22 8.94 13.06
C PHE A 31 3.10 8.93 12.01
N ASN A 32 2.10 8.07 12.21
CA ASN A 32 0.96 7.97 11.29
C ASN A 32 0.21 9.29 11.21
N ARG A 33 -0.03 9.93 12.36
CA ARG A 33 -0.72 11.21 12.42
C ARG A 33 0.01 12.29 11.62
N GLN A 34 1.31 12.36 11.78
CA GLN A 34 2.13 13.35 11.06
C GLN A 34 2.16 13.07 9.55
N VAL A 35 2.26 11.81 9.15
CA VAL A 35 2.28 11.43 7.74
C VAL A 35 1.00 11.90 7.04
N PHE A 36 -0.16 11.71 7.68
CA PHE A 36 -1.45 11.98 7.04
C PHE A 36 -2.01 13.37 7.33
N ALA A 37 -1.32 14.19 8.10
CA ALA A 37 -1.72 15.59 8.29
C ALA A 37 -1.55 16.37 6.99
N ASP A 38 -2.34 17.43 6.82
CA ASP A 38 -2.18 18.34 5.69
C ASP A 38 -0.76 18.92 5.68
N GLY A 39 -0.14 18.92 4.51
CA GLY A 39 1.18 19.46 4.30
C GLY A 39 1.26 20.02 2.89
N ALA A 40 2.37 19.78 2.21
CA ALA A 40 2.49 20.10 0.78
C ALA A 40 1.41 19.40 -0.03
N LEU A 41 0.99 18.21 0.41
CA LEU A 41 -0.14 17.48 -0.15
C LEU A 41 -1.29 17.53 0.83
N PRO A 42 -2.52 17.77 0.37
CA PRO A 42 -3.69 17.69 1.24
C PRO A 42 -3.98 16.26 1.69
N GLN A 43 -4.69 16.13 2.80
CA GLN A 43 -5.02 14.84 3.39
C GLN A 43 -5.72 13.91 2.39
N LYS A 44 -6.65 14.43 1.60
CA LYS A 44 -7.35 13.64 0.58
C LYS A 44 -6.37 12.98 -0.39
N THR A 45 -5.39 13.75 -0.88
CA THR A 45 -4.38 13.24 -1.79
C THR A 45 -3.54 12.16 -1.11
N LYS A 46 -3.14 12.37 0.12
CA LYS A 46 -2.36 11.40 0.88
C LYS A 46 -3.13 10.09 1.07
N GLN A 47 -4.44 10.16 1.33
CA GLN A 47 -5.27 8.97 1.47
C GLN A 47 -5.43 8.23 0.13
N LEU A 48 -5.54 8.95 -0.98
CA LEU A 48 -5.57 8.33 -2.31
C LEU A 48 -4.26 7.62 -2.63
N ILE A 49 -3.14 8.22 -2.25
CA ILE A 49 -1.82 7.57 -2.38
C ILE A 49 -1.78 6.28 -1.54
N ALA A 50 -2.29 6.34 -0.30
CA ALA A 50 -2.33 5.17 0.57
C ALA A 50 -3.19 4.05 -0.02
N VAL A 51 -4.33 4.38 -0.64
CA VAL A 51 -5.18 3.40 -1.32
C VAL A 51 -4.39 2.73 -2.46
N ALA A 52 -3.69 3.51 -3.28
CA ALA A 52 -2.89 2.98 -4.38
C ALA A 52 -1.77 2.06 -3.85
N VAL A 53 -1.03 2.52 -2.84
CA VAL A 53 0.06 1.73 -2.24
C VAL A 53 -0.48 0.44 -1.63
N ALA A 54 -1.64 0.50 -0.95
CA ALA A 54 -2.27 -0.67 -0.34
C ALA A 54 -2.59 -1.75 -1.38
N HIS A 55 -2.94 -1.35 -2.60
CA HIS A 55 -3.21 -2.28 -3.69
C HIS A 55 -1.92 -2.87 -4.28
N VAL A 56 -0.80 -2.17 -4.16
CA VAL A 56 0.51 -2.70 -4.56
C VAL A 56 1.03 -3.69 -3.53
N THR A 57 0.95 -3.35 -2.24
CA THR A 57 1.40 -4.21 -1.15
C THR A 57 0.41 -5.35 -0.86
N GLN A 58 -0.80 -5.27 -1.42
CA GLN A 58 -1.87 -6.27 -1.27
C GLN A 58 -2.24 -6.50 0.19
N CYS A 59 -2.40 -5.40 0.94
CA CYS A 59 -2.77 -5.44 2.36
C CYS A 59 -4.28 -5.22 2.50
N PRO A 60 -5.07 -6.28 2.83
CA PRO A 60 -6.53 -6.13 2.95
C PRO A 60 -6.94 -5.10 4.01
N TYR A 61 -6.21 -5.04 5.11
CA TYR A 61 -6.51 -4.08 6.20
C TYR A 61 -6.27 -2.64 5.73
N CYS A 62 -5.17 -2.41 5.02
CA CYS A 62 -4.84 -1.10 4.47
C CYS A 62 -5.84 -0.69 3.38
N ILE A 63 -6.24 -1.62 2.52
CA ILE A 63 -7.25 -1.35 1.49
C ILE A 63 -8.55 -0.89 2.14
N ALA A 64 -9.08 -1.65 3.07
CA ALA A 64 -10.34 -1.31 3.73
C ALA A 64 -10.22 -0.01 4.52
N GLY A 65 -9.18 0.12 5.33
CA GLY A 65 -9.00 1.28 6.20
C GLY A 65 -8.80 2.58 5.43
N HIS A 66 -7.88 2.60 4.48
CA HIS A 66 -7.58 3.84 3.75
C HIS A 66 -8.63 4.19 2.70
N THR A 67 -9.37 3.22 2.18
CA THR A 67 -10.54 3.52 1.34
C THR A 67 -11.57 4.32 2.13
N LYS A 68 -11.85 3.90 3.37
CA LYS A 68 -12.77 4.63 4.25
C LYS A 68 -12.25 6.02 4.57
N LEU A 69 -10.97 6.14 4.88
CA LEU A 69 -10.35 7.43 5.19
C LEU A 69 -10.32 8.36 3.98
N ALA A 70 -10.07 7.85 2.80
CA ALA A 70 -10.13 8.63 1.56
C ALA A 70 -11.55 9.17 1.33
N HIS A 71 -12.56 8.31 1.54
CA HIS A 71 -13.96 8.73 1.42
C HIS A 71 -14.29 9.84 2.42
N ARG A 72 -13.87 9.68 3.67
CA ARG A 72 -14.09 10.72 4.71
C ARG A 72 -13.38 12.02 4.39
N ALA A 73 -12.23 11.95 3.72
CA ALA A 73 -11.48 13.13 3.30
C ALA A 73 -12.07 13.80 2.05
N GLY A 74 -13.17 13.27 1.53
CA GLY A 74 -13.88 13.85 0.40
C GLY A 74 -13.58 13.24 -0.96
N ALA A 75 -12.85 12.13 -1.01
CA ALA A 75 -12.59 11.44 -2.27
C ALA A 75 -13.85 10.75 -2.77
N GLY A 76 -14.18 10.98 -4.03
CA GLY A 76 -15.28 10.29 -4.69
C GLY A 76 -14.88 8.88 -5.13
N ASP A 77 -15.88 8.07 -5.42
CA ASP A 77 -15.66 6.69 -5.86
C ASP A 77 -14.78 6.62 -7.09
N ALA A 78 -14.97 7.55 -8.04
CA ALA A 78 -14.17 7.61 -9.26
C ALA A 78 -12.71 7.95 -8.95
N GLU A 79 -12.48 8.87 -8.03
CA GLU A 79 -11.11 9.24 -7.62
C GLU A 79 -10.40 8.05 -6.98
N ILE A 80 -11.09 7.33 -6.12
CA ILE A 80 -10.55 6.13 -5.48
C ILE A 80 -10.21 5.08 -6.53
N MET A 81 -11.12 4.86 -7.47
CA MET A 81 -10.88 3.86 -8.53
C MET A 81 -9.73 4.26 -9.44
N GLU A 82 -9.60 5.55 -9.75
CA GLU A 82 -8.46 6.04 -10.55
C GLU A 82 -7.13 5.84 -9.84
N ALA A 83 -7.07 6.05 -8.53
CA ALA A 83 -5.87 5.76 -7.75
C ALA A 83 -5.49 4.28 -7.84
N ILE A 84 -6.48 3.39 -7.81
CA ILE A 84 -6.27 1.95 -7.96
C ILE A 84 -5.74 1.63 -9.37
N TRP A 85 -6.28 2.29 -10.41
CA TRP A 85 -5.79 2.11 -11.78
C TRP A 85 -4.33 2.54 -11.92
N VAL A 86 -3.92 3.60 -11.24
CA VAL A 86 -2.50 4.01 -11.23
C VAL A 86 -1.65 2.90 -10.60
N ALA A 87 -2.09 2.31 -9.50
CA ALA A 87 -1.38 1.19 -8.89
C ALA A 87 -1.25 -0.01 -9.84
N ALA A 88 -2.33 -0.34 -10.55
CA ALA A 88 -2.33 -1.43 -11.52
C ALA A 88 -1.34 -1.16 -12.67
N GLU A 89 -1.34 0.08 -13.20
CA GLU A 89 -0.43 0.49 -14.26
C GLU A 89 1.02 0.40 -13.80
N MET A 90 1.31 0.88 -12.59
CA MET A 90 2.68 0.86 -12.05
C MET A 90 3.19 -0.56 -11.85
N ARG A 91 2.33 -1.50 -11.45
CA ARG A 91 2.72 -2.90 -11.35
C ARG A 91 3.03 -3.49 -12.73
N ALA A 92 2.16 -3.25 -13.69
CA ALA A 92 2.37 -3.70 -15.06
C ALA A 92 3.60 -3.03 -15.67
N GLY A 93 3.74 -1.73 -15.48
CA GLY A 93 4.88 -0.95 -15.98
C GLY A 93 6.20 -1.39 -15.37
N GLY A 94 6.20 -1.71 -14.08
CA GLY A 94 7.38 -2.23 -13.41
C GLY A 94 7.82 -3.56 -13.99
N ALA A 95 6.89 -4.48 -14.24
CA ALA A 95 7.19 -5.75 -14.88
C ALA A 95 7.74 -5.54 -16.30
N PHE A 96 7.10 -4.66 -17.05
CA PHE A 96 7.54 -4.33 -18.41
C PHE A 96 8.95 -3.74 -18.40
N ALA A 97 9.22 -2.76 -17.53
CA ALA A 97 10.53 -2.12 -17.45
C ALA A 97 11.62 -3.12 -17.05
N HIS A 98 11.31 -4.01 -16.10
CA HIS A 98 12.25 -5.02 -15.63
C HIS A 98 12.54 -6.11 -16.67
N SER A 99 11.75 -6.21 -17.73
CA SER A 99 12.07 -7.11 -18.83
C SER A 99 13.43 -6.76 -19.46
N THR A 100 13.89 -5.53 -19.29
CA THR A 100 15.24 -5.11 -19.67
C THR A 100 16.30 -6.02 -19.03
N ILE A 101 16.10 -6.34 -17.75
CA ILE A 101 17.03 -7.22 -17.02
C ILE A 101 17.06 -8.61 -17.63
N ALA A 102 15.87 -9.17 -17.91
CA ALA A 102 15.79 -10.51 -18.52
C ALA A 102 16.44 -10.55 -19.90
N LEU A 103 16.15 -9.56 -20.73
CA LEU A 103 16.71 -9.49 -22.09
C LEU A 103 18.22 -9.26 -22.07
N HIS A 104 18.69 -8.43 -21.16
CA HIS A 104 20.12 -8.20 -20.96
C HIS A 104 20.80 -9.49 -20.50
N THR A 105 20.19 -10.23 -19.59
CA THR A 105 20.71 -11.49 -19.10
C THR A 105 20.81 -12.52 -20.22
N LEU A 106 19.79 -12.61 -21.05
CA LEU A 106 19.80 -13.54 -22.20
C LEU A 106 20.91 -13.20 -23.19
N ALA A 107 21.12 -11.91 -23.49
CA ALA A 107 22.18 -11.50 -24.38
C ALA A 107 23.57 -11.76 -23.78
N GLY A 108 23.74 -11.51 -22.47
CA GLY A 108 25.00 -11.81 -21.77
C GLY A 108 25.26 -13.29 -21.62
N HIS A 109 24.22 -14.11 -21.54
CA HIS A 109 24.36 -15.55 -21.46
C HIS A 109 25.04 -16.14 -22.70
N ASP A 110 24.72 -15.61 -23.89
CA ASP A 110 25.38 -16.04 -25.14
C ASP A 110 26.87 -15.71 -25.11
N HIS A 111 27.28 -14.66 -24.47
CA HIS A 111 28.71 -14.29 -24.33
C HIS A 111 29.43 -15.14 -23.30
N ASP A 112 28.76 -15.59 -22.27
CA ASP A 112 29.35 -16.44 -21.22
C ASP A 112 29.79 -17.79 -21.75
N HIS A 113 29.13 -18.30 -22.79
CA HIS A 113 29.50 -19.57 -23.41
C HIS A 113 30.81 -19.52 -24.20
N THR A 114 31.26 -18.32 -24.51
CA THR A 114 32.48 -18.13 -25.29
C THR A 114 33.70 -17.83 -24.43
N GLY A 115 33.45 -17.60 -23.13
CA GLY A 115 34.49 -17.23 -22.19
C GLY A 115 35.19 -18.39 -21.51
#